data_8ad282cbdab78a6ff7d721a6dd7133d8
#
_entry.id   8ad282cbdab78a6ff7d721a6dd7133d8
#
_cell.length_a   1.000
_cell.length_b   1.000
_cell.length_c   1.000
_cell.angle_alpha   90.00
_cell.angle_beta   90.00
_cell.angle_gamma   90.00
#
_symmetry.space_group_name_H-M   'P 1'
#
loop_
_entity.id
_entity.type
_entity.pdbx_description
1 polymer ?
#
loop_
_entity_poly.entity_id
_entity_poly.type
_entity_poly.pdbx_seq_one_letter_code
_entity_poly.pdbx_strand_id
1 'polypeptide(L)'
;MKKHLLQTGALVLLLTACSPASQKGGMEGQIDVLSAFENQTDLKVSHLGKNIRYVPLETTDSSLIGEPCKVKLLDDKIMVTYGNRGENHCFLFDKETGKFIREVGHKGEDPRGYSELKTYVHPVTGNIYFHRLPNKLIKYNQEGEFLGEVEMPNRLSSGFYSLLTKDGMLVYEGSAFNAQHQSQLYFWNETKGKMGEVALRDTLLSKAVKPEELQSLSVFSGGLDSYGLLGYTGAILVGFKSGKQGLYAFNYPAVWQVEDEFHFHETFGDTIYRVKGQELEPYRFFHLGERYFPKEERGKKEGNEDKLLITYVLETEDLIYFQCAKNLYNYKEMTMYNGLYRKSDASVTISPVADAFVDDLTGFLPFSPMSHTSDGSFVGLLSIEDIQEWREANPDLKLEGALAPLKGLADDANPVAVIVNP
;
A
#
# COMPACT_ATOMS: atom_id res chain seq x y z
N MET A 1 -35.67 -27.01 82.21
CA MET A 1 -35.32 -27.85 81.02
C MET A 1 -35.70 -27.08 79.75
N LYS A 2 -34.70 -26.49 79.12
CA LYS A 2 -34.84 -25.66 77.89
C LYS A 2 -34.56 -26.53 76.67
N LYS A 3 -35.53 -26.70 75.77
CA LYS A 3 -35.36 -27.33 74.48
C LYS A 3 -34.86 -26.31 73.46
N HIS A 4 -33.72 -26.57 72.90
CA HIS A 4 -33.20 -25.81 71.76
C HIS A 4 -33.76 -26.37 70.47
N LEU A 5 -34.39 -25.48 69.68
CA LEU A 5 -34.87 -25.74 68.32
C LEU A 5 -33.71 -25.42 67.34
N LEU A 6 -33.18 -26.39 66.61
CA LEU A 6 -32.28 -26.18 65.50
C LEU A 6 -33.09 -25.79 64.29
N GLN A 7 -32.90 -24.59 63.76
CA GLN A 7 -33.30 -24.20 62.43
C GLN A 7 -32.20 -24.54 61.41
N THR A 8 -32.49 -25.47 60.55
CA THR A 8 -31.66 -25.78 59.37
C THR A 8 -32.02 -24.78 58.26
N GLY A 9 -31.14 -23.85 58.04
CA GLY A 9 -31.23 -22.94 56.85
C GLY A 9 -30.66 -23.61 55.63
N ALA A 10 -31.48 -23.89 54.63
CA ALA A 10 -31.03 -24.35 53.30
C ALA A 10 -30.44 -23.17 52.54
N LEU A 11 -29.13 -23.21 52.29
CA LEU A 11 -28.40 -22.25 51.44
C LEU A 11 -28.57 -22.70 50.01
N VAL A 12 -29.42 -21.99 49.22
CA VAL A 12 -29.55 -22.18 47.77
C VAL A 12 -28.38 -21.45 47.11
N LEU A 13 -27.39 -22.22 46.66
CA LEU A 13 -26.32 -21.73 45.79
C LEU A 13 -26.86 -21.53 44.37
N LEU A 14 -27.16 -20.30 44.01
CA LEU A 14 -27.38 -19.89 42.64
C LEU A 14 -26.02 -19.95 41.88
N LEU A 15 -25.77 -21.05 41.16
CA LEU A 15 -24.72 -21.11 40.17
C LEU A 15 -25.11 -20.26 38.97
N THR A 16 -24.69 -19.00 38.95
CA THR A 16 -24.65 -18.21 37.75
C THR A 16 -23.59 -18.80 36.85
N ALA A 17 -24.01 -19.53 35.83
CA ALA A 17 -23.16 -19.94 34.72
C ALA A 17 -22.71 -18.66 33.99
N CYS A 18 -21.57 -18.11 34.37
CA CYS A 18 -20.82 -17.21 33.49
C CYS A 18 -20.31 -18.07 32.34
N SER A 19 -20.93 -17.93 31.17
CA SER A 19 -20.28 -18.30 29.93
C SER A 19 -18.92 -17.61 29.86
N PRO A 20 -17.83 -18.30 29.56
CA PRO A 20 -16.57 -17.64 29.34
C PRO A 20 -16.73 -16.79 28.07
N ALA A 21 -16.92 -15.47 28.22
CA ALA A 21 -16.58 -14.54 27.18
C ALA A 21 -15.12 -14.82 26.85
N SER A 22 -14.85 -15.23 25.64
CA SER A 22 -13.51 -15.41 25.13
C SER A 22 -12.77 -14.09 25.35
N GLN A 23 -11.91 -14.06 26.37
CA GLN A 23 -10.91 -13.01 26.49
C GLN A 23 -9.99 -13.14 25.29
N LYS A 24 -10.25 -12.37 24.24
CA LYS A 24 -9.26 -12.00 23.24
C LYS A 24 -8.29 -11.04 23.92
N GLY A 25 -7.38 -11.59 24.72
CA GLY A 25 -6.30 -10.84 25.38
C GLY A 25 -5.16 -10.64 24.40
N GLY A 26 -5.37 -9.84 23.34
CA GLY A 26 -4.27 -9.28 22.58
C GLY A 26 -3.60 -8.17 23.38
N MET A 27 -2.28 -8.02 23.28
CA MET A 27 -1.58 -6.84 23.80
C MET A 27 -2.13 -5.59 23.11
N GLU A 28 -2.20 -4.49 23.81
CA GLU A 28 -2.65 -3.22 23.23
C GLU A 28 -1.84 -2.89 21.97
N GLY A 29 -2.53 -2.59 20.86
CA GLY A 29 -1.89 -2.32 19.56
C GLY A 29 -1.56 -3.55 18.70
N GLN A 30 -1.92 -4.76 19.12
CA GLN A 30 -1.68 -5.98 18.34
C GLN A 30 -2.64 -6.12 17.15
N ILE A 31 -2.07 -6.47 15.98
CA ILE A 31 -2.77 -6.91 14.78
C ILE A 31 -2.49 -8.41 14.64
N ASP A 32 -3.47 -9.26 14.92
CA ASP A 32 -3.27 -10.72 15.01
C ASP A 32 -3.30 -11.37 13.61
N VAL A 33 -2.20 -11.18 12.88
CA VAL A 33 -2.00 -11.73 11.53
C VAL A 33 -1.91 -13.25 11.56
N LEU A 34 -1.26 -13.82 12.58
CA LEU A 34 -1.06 -15.28 12.67
C LEU A 34 -2.40 -16.03 12.70
N SER A 35 -3.28 -15.67 13.62
CA SER A 35 -4.59 -16.33 13.72
C SER A 35 -5.45 -16.12 12.49
N ALA A 36 -5.41 -14.92 11.88
CA ALA A 36 -6.16 -14.64 10.66
C ALA A 36 -5.60 -15.42 9.45
N PHE A 37 -4.28 -15.58 9.37
CA PHE A 37 -3.63 -16.36 8.32
C PHE A 37 -3.97 -17.84 8.38
N GLU A 38 -4.15 -18.40 9.58
CA GLU A 38 -4.59 -19.78 9.79
C GLU A 38 -6.08 -20.00 9.53
N ASN A 39 -6.88 -18.93 9.60
CA ASN A 39 -8.32 -18.95 9.42
C ASN A 39 -8.73 -17.96 8.31
N GLN A 40 -8.15 -18.12 7.11
CA GLN A 40 -8.43 -17.24 5.98
C GLN A 40 -9.91 -17.24 5.61
N THR A 41 -10.43 -16.07 5.28
CA THR A 41 -11.79 -15.86 4.80
C THR A 41 -11.80 -14.77 3.75
N ASP A 42 -12.81 -14.78 2.88
CA ASP A 42 -12.93 -13.81 1.81
C ASP A 42 -12.96 -12.38 2.33
N LEU A 43 -12.15 -11.53 1.72
CA LEU A 43 -12.30 -10.10 1.83
C LEU A 43 -13.43 -9.63 0.93
N LYS A 44 -14.27 -8.72 1.43
CA LYS A 44 -15.44 -8.21 0.74
C LYS A 44 -15.34 -6.70 0.55
N VAL A 45 -15.92 -6.19 -0.53
CA VAL A 45 -15.97 -4.75 -0.79
C VAL A 45 -16.66 -4.01 0.36
N SER A 46 -17.70 -4.60 0.96
CA SER A 46 -18.38 -4.05 2.13
C SER A 46 -17.49 -3.90 3.37
N HIS A 47 -16.32 -4.53 3.40
CA HIS A 47 -15.33 -4.32 4.45
C HIS A 47 -14.54 -3.01 4.28
N LEU A 48 -14.46 -2.49 3.05
CA LEU A 48 -13.77 -1.22 2.72
C LEU A 48 -14.72 -0.03 2.76
N GLY A 49 -15.98 -0.21 2.36
CA GLY A 49 -16.96 0.86 2.31
C GLY A 49 -18.37 0.35 2.01
N LYS A 50 -19.33 1.26 2.00
CA LYS A 50 -20.77 0.94 1.84
C LYS A 50 -21.28 1.22 0.43
N ASN A 51 -20.59 2.06 -0.31
CA ASN A 51 -21.00 2.50 -1.63
C ASN A 51 -19.90 2.19 -2.64
N ILE A 52 -20.29 1.65 -3.78
CA ILE A 52 -19.39 1.38 -4.91
C ILE A 52 -19.88 2.15 -6.14
N ARG A 53 -18.96 2.74 -6.88
CA ARG A 53 -19.21 3.45 -8.13
C ARG A 53 -18.27 2.97 -9.21
N TYR A 54 -18.80 2.85 -10.42
CA TYR A 54 -18.04 2.53 -11.62
C TYR A 54 -18.01 3.75 -12.52
N VAL A 55 -16.82 4.24 -12.85
CA VAL A 55 -16.60 5.44 -13.65
C VAL A 55 -15.78 5.05 -14.89
N PRO A 56 -16.42 4.79 -16.03
CA PRO A 56 -15.70 4.57 -17.30
C PRO A 56 -14.85 5.79 -17.65
N LEU A 57 -13.57 5.57 -17.92
CA LEU A 57 -12.66 6.64 -18.29
C LEU A 57 -12.79 6.91 -19.80
N GLU A 58 -12.97 8.19 -20.16
CA GLU A 58 -13.20 8.60 -21.55
C GLU A 58 -12.03 8.18 -22.45
N THR A 59 -12.36 7.54 -23.57
CA THR A 59 -11.42 7.08 -24.57
C THR A 59 -11.36 8.06 -25.72
N THR A 60 -10.20 8.66 -25.93
CA THR A 60 -9.90 9.53 -27.08
C THR A 60 -8.48 9.24 -27.55
N ASP A 61 -8.13 9.71 -28.74
CA ASP A 61 -6.76 9.59 -29.26
C ASP A 61 -5.70 10.19 -28.31
N SER A 62 -6.12 11.13 -27.42
CA SER A 62 -5.25 11.83 -26.47
C SER A 62 -5.30 11.26 -25.06
N SER A 63 -6.12 10.26 -24.79
CA SER A 63 -6.36 9.71 -23.44
C SER A 63 -6.29 8.18 -23.37
N LEU A 64 -5.70 7.54 -24.37
CA LEU A 64 -5.52 6.07 -24.35
C LEU A 64 -4.63 5.66 -23.20
N ILE A 65 -5.12 4.73 -22.38
CA ILE A 65 -4.43 4.21 -21.22
C ILE A 65 -3.87 2.83 -21.57
N GLY A 66 -2.54 2.69 -21.47
CA GLY A 66 -1.87 1.42 -21.60
C GLY A 66 -1.62 0.73 -20.28
N GLU A 67 -1.17 -0.50 -20.31
CA GLU A 67 -0.77 -1.28 -19.13
C GLU A 67 0.76 -1.43 -19.01
N PRO A 68 1.31 -1.51 -17.79
CA PRO A 68 0.62 -1.39 -16.50
C PRO A 68 0.25 0.05 -16.15
N CYS A 69 -0.90 0.25 -15.52
CA CYS A 69 -1.37 1.56 -15.09
C CYS A 69 -1.66 1.58 -13.58
N LYS A 70 -1.66 2.78 -13.00
CA LYS A 70 -1.97 3.04 -11.59
C LYS A 70 -2.98 4.18 -11.50
N VAL A 71 -3.85 4.12 -10.51
CA VAL A 71 -4.87 5.14 -10.28
C VAL A 71 -4.76 5.73 -8.89
N LYS A 72 -4.99 7.04 -8.79
CA LYS A 72 -5.16 7.77 -7.53
C LYS A 72 -6.37 8.69 -7.62
N LEU A 73 -7.07 8.86 -6.51
CA LEU A 73 -8.08 9.90 -6.38
C LEU A 73 -7.43 11.20 -5.92
N LEU A 74 -7.84 12.28 -6.54
CA LEU A 74 -7.69 13.64 -6.06
C LEU A 74 -9.08 14.11 -5.61
N ASP A 75 -9.21 15.34 -5.11
CA ASP A 75 -10.49 15.82 -4.58
C ASP A 75 -11.64 15.66 -5.57
N ASP A 76 -11.49 16.21 -6.78
CA ASP A 76 -12.48 16.22 -7.86
C ASP A 76 -12.02 15.47 -9.13
N LYS A 77 -10.88 14.78 -9.09
CA LYS A 77 -10.29 14.13 -10.27
C LYS A 77 -9.84 12.72 -9.99
N ILE A 78 -9.75 11.94 -11.05
CA ILE A 78 -9.08 10.65 -11.10
C ILE A 78 -7.75 10.87 -11.83
N MET A 79 -6.64 10.58 -11.19
CA MET A 79 -5.31 10.60 -11.80
C MET A 79 -4.91 9.19 -12.19
N VAL A 80 -4.63 8.97 -13.46
CA VAL A 80 -4.10 7.72 -13.98
C VAL A 80 -2.69 7.92 -14.51
N THR A 81 -1.78 7.09 -14.06
CA THR A 81 -0.40 7.06 -14.57
C THR A 81 -0.14 5.73 -15.22
N TYR A 82 0.44 5.74 -16.43
CA TYR A 82 0.92 4.51 -17.07
C TYR A 82 2.24 4.76 -17.80
N GLY A 83 3.05 3.71 -17.92
CA GLY A 83 4.32 3.80 -18.62
C GLY A 83 4.72 2.47 -19.22
N ASN A 84 4.99 2.47 -20.52
CA ASN A 84 5.43 1.31 -21.26
C ASN A 84 6.52 1.72 -22.26
N ARG A 85 7.63 0.96 -22.29
CA ARG A 85 8.73 1.02 -23.30
C ARG A 85 9.21 2.41 -23.71
N GLY A 86 9.15 3.39 -22.78
CA GLY A 86 9.65 4.75 -23.05
C GLY A 86 8.57 5.82 -23.07
N GLU A 87 7.31 5.47 -23.18
CA GLU A 87 6.19 6.38 -23.03
C GLU A 87 5.74 6.38 -21.57
N ASN A 88 5.52 7.56 -21.03
CA ASN A 88 5.05 7.76 -19.66
C ASN A 88 4.00 8.87 -19.68
N HIS A 89 2.83 8.58 -19.15
CA HIS A 89 1.70 9.49 -19.15
C HIS A 89 1.12 9.65 -17.75
N CYS A 90 0.65 10.84 -17.45
CA CYS A 90 -0.11 11.17 -16.25
C CYS A 90 -1.38 11.90 -16.69
N PHE A 91 -2.50 11.20 -16.72
CA PHE A 91 -3.78 11.71 -17.16
C PHE A 91 -4.66 12.10 -15.98
N LEU A 92 -5.42 13.17 -16.15
CA LEU A 92 -6.48 13.60 -15.25
C LEU A 92 -7.83 13.43 -15.93
N PHE A 93 -8.76 12.81 -15.20
CA PHE A 93 -10.15 12.64 -15.57
C PHE A 93 -11.04 13.26 -14.49
N ASP A 94 -12.21 13.71 -14.88
CA ASP A 94 -13.25 14.17 -13.94
C ASP A 94 -13.77 12.99 -13.11
N LYS A 95 -13.80 13.14 -11.79
CA LYS A 95 -14.12 12.06 -10.85
C LYS A 95 -15.56 11.57 -10.95
N GLU A 96 -16.47 12.42 -11.36
CA GLU A 96 -17.90 12.09 -11.44
C GLU A 96 -18.28 11.48 -12.78
N THR A 97 -17.70 11.98 -13.86
CA THR A 97 -18.13 11.65 -15.23
C THR A 97 -17.14 10.76 -15.97
N GLY A 98 -15.90 10.64 -15.49
CA GLY A 98 -14.81 9.95 -16.19
C GLY A 98 -14.31 10.70 -17.43
N LYS A 99 -14.75 11.92 -17.71
CA LYS A 99 -14.31 12.70 -18.87
C LYS A 99 -12.86 13.09 -18.77
N PHE A 100 -12.12 12.93 -19.86
CA PHE A 100 -10.73 13.34 -19.95
C PHE A 100 -10.61 14.86 -19.80
N ILE A 101 -9.72 15.27 -18.91
CA ILE A 101 -9.43 16.69 -18.67
C ILE A 101 -8.15 17.06 -19.40
N ARG A 102 -7.03 16.36 -19.09
CA ARG A 102 -5.72 16.63 -19.69
C ARG A 102 -4.65 15.63 -19.29
N GLU A 103 -3.51 15.74 -19.95
CA GLU A 103 -2.26 15.18 -19.52
C GLU A 103 -1.47 16.21 -18.68
N VAL A 104 -0.72 15.75 -17.67
CA VAL A 104 0.12 16.57 -16.80
C VAL A 104 1.59 16.18 -16.94
N GLY A 105 2.40 17.15 -17.34
CA GLY A 105 3.83 16.94 -17.57
C GLY A 105 4.13 16.05 -18.76
N HIS A 106 5.38 15.75 -18.98
CA HIS A 106 5.84 14.82 -20.01
C HIS A 106 7.20 14.24 -19.64
N LYS A 107 7.49 13.04 -20.13
CA LYS A 107 8.83 12.46 -20.04
C LYS A 107 9.76 13.15 -21.03
N GLY A 108 10.91 13.64 -20.57
CA GLY A 108 11.87 14.30 -21.46
C GLY A 108 13.13 14.81 -20.75
N GLU A 109 14.12 15.17 -21.56
CA GLU A 109 15.39 15.75 -21.08
C GLU A 109 15.36 17.28 -21.00
N ASP A 110 14.29 17.92 -21.51
CA ASP A 110 14.12 19.37 -21.43
C ASP A 110 13.87 19.83 -19.98
N PRO A 111 14.02 21.13 -19.65
CA PRO A 111 13.90 21.61 -18.27
C PRO A 111 12.57 21.33 -17.56
N ARG A 112 11.52 21.04 -18.30
CA ARG A 112 10.18 20.73 -17.77
C ARG A 112 9.89 19.23 -17.74
N GLY A 113 10.69 18.40 -18.42
CA GLY A 113 10.52 16.97 -18.50
C GLY A 113 10.86 16.24 -17.20
N TYR A 114 10.12 15.19 -16.88
CA TYR A 114 10.49 14.24 -15.84
C TYR A 114 11.18 13.01 -16.44
N SER A 115 11.95 12.28 -15.63
CA SER A 115 12.63 11.05 -16.08
C SER A 115 11.91 9.77 -15.64
N GLU A 116 11.18 9.80 -14.54
CA GLU A 116 10.47 8.65 -14.00
C GLU A 116 9.04 9.02 -13.59
N LEU A 117 8.10 8.10 -13.80
CA LEU A 117 6.67 8.30 -13.53
C LEU A 117 6.30 8.06 -12.05
N LYS A 118 7.24 8.19 -11.14
CA LYS A 118 6.97 8.16 -9.72
C LYS A 118 6.38 9.49 -9.27
N THR A 119 5.12 9.48 -8.84
CA THR A 119 4.35 10.69 -8.55
C THR A 119 4.02 10.86 -7.07
N TYR A 120 4.05 12.10 -6.60
CA TYR A 120 3.57 12.52 -5.30
C TYR A 120 2.59 13.67 -5.47
N VAL A 121 1.54 13.70 -4.65
CA VAL A 121 0.51 14.75 -4.70
C VAL A 121 0.56 15.54 -3.40
N HIS A 122 0.61 16.86 -3.50
CA HIS A 122 0.60 17.73 -2.34
C HIS A 122 -0.81 17.79 -1.72
N PRO A 123 -0.98 17.48 -0.42
CA PRO A 123 -2.30 17.30 0.18
C PRO A 123 -3.17 18.56 0.24
N VAL A 124 -2.56 19.76 0.15
CA VAL A 124 -3.30 21.03 0.25
C VAL A 124 -3.47 21.70 -1.11
N THR A 125 -2.42 21.67 -1.96
CA THR A 125 -2.44 22.39 -3.24
C THR A 125 -2.84 21.51 -4.41
N GLY A 126 -2.85 20.17 -4.23
CA GLY A 126 -3.06 19.22 -5.31
C GLY A 126 -1.93 19.17 -6.35
N ASN A 127 -0.82 19.90 -6.14
CA ASN A 127 0.31 19.91 -7.06
C ASN A 127 0.92 18.51 -7.17
N ILE A 128 1.30 18.14 -8.39
CA ILE A 128 1.86 16.83 -8.72
C ILE A 128 3.35 16.97 -8.92
N TYR A 129 4.11 16.12 -8.25
CA TYR A 129 5.56 16.09 -8.31
C TYR A 129 6.02 14.80 -8.97
N PHE A 130 6.99 14.89 -9.88
CA PHE A 130 7.57 13.78 -10.63
C PHE A 130 9.08 13.70 -10.41
N HIS A 131 9.64 12.50 -10.46
CA HIS A 131 11.07 12.31 -10.38
C HIS A 131 11.80 12.79 -11.64
N ARG A 132 12.86 13.58 -11.43
CA ARG A 132 13.87 13.89 -12.44
C ARG A 132 15.24 13.55 -11.89
N LEU A 133 15.81 12.49 -12.41
CA LEU A 133 17.16 12.09 -12.02
C LEU A 133 18.21 13.16 -12.41
N PRO A 134 19.29 13.34 -11.63
CA PRO A 134 19.63 12.46 -10.49
C PRO A 134 18.98 12.84 -9.15
N ASN A 135 18.52 14.07 -8.92
CA ASN A 135 18.15 14.56 -7.58
C ASN A 135 17.08 15.66 -7.59
N LYS A 136 16.19 15.69 -8.57
CA LYS A 136 15.16 16.72 -8.65
C LYS A 136 13.75 16.14 -8.64
N LEU A 137 12.80 16.92 -8.12
CA LEU A 137 11.38 16.72 -8.31
C LEU A 137 10.84 17.85 -9.19
N ILE A 138 10.16 17.51 -10.27
CA ILE A 138 9.50 18.46 -11.17
C ILE A 138 8.07 18.65 -10.69
N LYS A 139 7.64 19.91 -10.58
CA LYS A 139 6.36 20.30 -10.00
C LYS A 139 5.41 20.86 -11.06
N TYR A 140 4.18 20.34 -11.09
CA TYR A 140 3.08 20.82 -11.93
C TYR A 140 1.84 21.07 -11.07
N ASN A 141 0.97 21.98 -11.51
CA ASN A 141 -0.39 22.04 -10.98
C ASN A 141 -1.32 21.09 -11.77
N GLN A 142 -2.56 20.98 -11.33
CA GLN A 142 -3.57 20.15 -12.01
C GLN A 142 -4.08 20.76 -13.32
N GLU A 143 -3.75 22.00 -13.61
CA GLU A 143 -3.98 22.70 -14.88
C GLU A 143 -2.87 22.39 -15.90
N GLY A 144 -1.88 21.56 -15.53
CA GLY A 144 -0.76 21.15 -16.39
C GLY A 144 0.33 22.22 -16.52
N GLU A 145 0.30 23.26 -15.70
CA GLU A 145 1.30 24.32 -15.72
C GLU A 145 2.55 23.88 -14.91
N PHE A 146 3.72 24.06 -15.50
CA PHE A 146 4.98 23.82 -14.82
C PHE A 146 5.23 24.90 -13.76
N LEU A 147 5.39 24.48 -12.52
CA LEU A 147 5.59 25.36 -11.37
C LEU A 147 7.06 25.48 -10.93
N GLY A 148 7.95 24.70 -11.52
CA GLY A 148 9.36 24.70 -11.17
C GLY A 148 9.88 23.32 -10.77
N GLU A 149 11.07 23.34 -10.19
CA GLU A 149 11.74 22.12 -9.70
C GLU A 149 12.17 22.29 -8.25
N VAL A 150 12.31 21.16 -7.57
CA VAL A 150 12.78 21.04 -6.20
C VAL A 150 14.05 20.21 -6.22
N GLU A 151 15.16 20.76 -5.76
CA GLU A 151 16.42 20.02 -5.66
C GLU A 151 16.48 19.28 -4.33
N MET A 152 16.63 17.97 -4.39
CA MET A 152 16.75 17.11 -3.22
C MET A 152 18.22 16.99 -2.79
N PRO A 153 18.49 16.83 -1.47
CA PRO A 153 19.87 16.80 -0.95
C PRO A 153 20.65 15.60 -1.45
N ASN A 154 19.96 14.50 -1.73
CA ASN A 154 20.56 13.25 -2.15
C ASN A 154 20.05 12.82 -3.53
N ARG A 155 20.77 11.88 -4.14
CA ARG A 155 20.38 11.29 -5.40
C ARG A 155 19.11 10.46 -5.22
N LEU A 156 18.10 10.72 -6.05
CA LEU A 156 16.90 9.89 -6.10
C LEU A 156 17.28 8.45 -6.51
N SER A 157 16.86 7.52 -5.72
CA SER A 157 17.11 6.08 -5.93
C SER A 157 15.80 5.30 -5.96
N SER A 158 15.86 4.03 -6.30
CA SER A 158 14.70 3.13 -6.16
C SER A 158 14.17 3.09 -4.73
N GLY A 159 15.03 3.35 -3.72
CA GLY A 159 14.67 3.43 -2.32
C GLY A 159 14.14 4.78 -1.83
N PHE A 160 14.03 5.77 -2.70
CA PHE A 160 13.51 7.09 -2.31
C PHE A 160 11.99 7.12 -2.31
N TYR A 161 11.41 7.62 -1.23
CA TYR A 161 9.98 7.91 -1.13
C TYR A 161 9.75 9.23 -0.39
N SER A 162 8.84 10.05 -0.90
CA SER A 162 8.46 11.31 -0.28
C SER A 162 6.96 11.33 0.00
N LEU A 163 6.59 11.63 1.23
CA LEU A 163 5.25 12.03 1.60
C LEU A 163 5.20 13.56 1.64
N LEU A 164 4.45 14.16 0.72
CA LEU A 164 4.22 15.60 0.75
C LEU A 164 3.30 15.94 1.93
N THR A 165 3.65 16.97 2.67
CA THR A 165 2.94 17.44 3.85
C THR A 165 2.58 18.91 3.68
N LYS A 166 1.73 19.45 4.55
CA LYS A 166 1.36 20.86 4.56
C LYS A 166 2.59 21.80 4.59
N ASP A 167 3.62 21.42 5.33
CA ASP A 167 4.79 22.29 5.61
C ASP A 167 6.07 21.85 4.90
N GLY A 168 6.00 20.86 4.00
CA GLY A 168 7.17 20.33 3.29
C GLY A 168 7.02 18.86 2.93
N MET A 169 8.02 18.06 3.29
CA MET A 169 8.04 16.62 2.97
C MET A 169 8.57 15.82 4.14
N LEU A 170 8.02 14.64 4.36
CA LEU A 170 8.66 13.58 5.12
C LEU A 170 9.28 12.61 4.12
N VAL A 171 10.61 12.53 4.13
CA VAL A 171 11.39 11.80 3.13
C VAL A 171 11.96 10.54 3.75
N TYR A 172 11.74 9.40 3.11
CA TYR A 172 12.41 8.14 3.39
C TYR A 172 13.36 7.78 2.25
N GLU A 173 14.61 7.56 2.59
CA GLU A 173 15.62 7.04 1.68
C GLU A 173 16.08 5.68 2.15
N GLY A 174 15.52 4.63 1.57
CA GLY A 174 15.94 3.28 1.83
C GLY A 174 17.28 2.97 1.15
N SER A 175 18.28 2.58 1.93
CA SER A 175 19.58 2.18 1.41
C SER A 175 19.70 0.65 1.44
N ALA A 176 19.31 -0.01 0.35
CA ALA A 176 19.55 -1.44 0.22
C ALA A 176 21.01 -1.79 -0.09
N PHE A 177 21.77 -0.88 -0.71
CA PHE A 177 23.04 -1.21 -1.38
C PHE A 177 24.15 -0.20 -1.26
N ASN A 178 23.94 0.94 -0.64
CA ASN A 178 25.01 1.88 -0.46
C ASN A 178 25.59 1.75 0.95
N ALA A 179 26.68 1.00 1.07
CA ALA A 179 27.41 0.87 2.35
C ALA A 179 27.88 2.24 2.93
N GLN A 180 27.79 3.30 2.14
CA GLN A 180 28.13 4.67 2.56
C GLN A 180 26.91 5.47 3.01
N HIS A 181 25.68 5.03 2.65
CA HIS A 181 24.44 5.71 3.03
C HIS A 181 23.54 4.75 3.79
N GLN A 182 23.34 5.02 5.06
CA GLN A 182 22.30 4.35 5.85
C GLN A 182 20.92 4.82 5.37
N SER A 183 19.91 3.96 5.55
CA SER A 183 18.51 4.41 5.38
C SER A 183 18.26 5.62 6.27
N GLN A 184 17.59 6.61 5.73
CA GLN A 184 17.30 7.86 6.41
C GLN A 184 15.81 8.18 6.36
N LEU A 185 15.31 8.72 7.45
CA LEU A 185 13.97 9.32 7.53
C LEU A 185 14.14 10.74 8.05
N TYR A 186 13.68 11.75 7.31
CA TYR A 186 13.89 13.14 7.70
C TYR A 186 12.79 14.06 7.17
N PHE A 187 12.58 15.17 7.88
CA PHE A 187 11.75 16.27 7.40
C PHE A 187 12.58 17.20 6.52
N TRP A 188 11.99 17.58 5.40
CA TRP A 188 12.60 18.46 4.43
C TRP A 188 11.63 19.56 3.98
N ASN A 189 12.15 20.75 3.70
CA ASN A 189 11.35 21.87 3.20
C ASN A 189 12.12 22.57 2.08
N GLU A 190 11.41 23.02 1.04
CA GLU A 190 11.98 23.63 -0.16
C GLU A 190 12.87 24.86 0.17
N THR A 191 12.54 25.62 1.21
CA THR A 191 13.25 26.85 1.57
C THR A 191 14.31 26.63 2.65
N LYS A 192 14.02 25.75 3.62
CA LYS A 192 14.87 25.54 4.81
C LYS A 192 15.83 24.36 4.68
N GLY A 193 15.62 23.50 3.65
CA GLY A 193 16.36 22.25 3.51
C GLY A 193 15.96 21.18 4.53
N LYS A 194 16.91 20.36 4.97
CA LYS A 194 16.69 19.30 5.97
C LYS A 194 16.44 19.92 7.34
N MET A 195 15.25 19.70 7.90
CA MET A 195 14.82 20.31 9.16
C MET A 195 15.03 19.41 10.37
N GLY A 196 15.13 18.12 10.18
CA GLY A 196 15.32 17.15 11.26
C GLY A 196 15.47 15.75 10.71
N GLU A 197 16.18 14.89 11.43
CA GLU A 197 16.36 13.49 11.08
C GLU A 197 15.76 12.62 12.17
N VAL A 198 15.02 11.59 11.75
CA VAL A 198 14.39 10.61 12.62
C VAL A 198 15.33 9.41 12.74
N ALA A 199 15.66 9.01 13.95
CA ALA A 199 16.55 7.87 14.19
C ALA A 199 15.85 6.55 13.80
N LEU A 200 16.35 5.88 12.76
CA LEU A 200 15.88 4.56 12.33
C LEU A 200 16.51 3.45 13.17
N ARG A 201 15.76 2.37 13.39
CA ARG A 201 16.18 1.23 14.20
C ARG A 201 16.89 0.16 13.37
N ASP A 202 16.60 0.05 12.08
CA ASP A 202 17.27 -0.92 11.20
C ASP A 202 18.58 -0.37 10.64
N THR A 203 19.67 -0.71 11.28
CA THR A 203 21.04 -0.40 10.81
C THR A 203 21.73 -1.60 10.15
N LEU A 204 21.05 -2.74 10.01
CA LEU A 204 21.69 -3.99 9.56
C LEU A 204 21.99 -3.99 8.06
N LEU A 205 21.16 -3.34 7.22
CA LEU A 205 21.39 -3.29 5.78
C LEU A 205 22.71 -2.62 5.41
N SER A 206 23.04 -1.52 6.06
CA SER A 206 24.28 -0.78 5.80
C SER A 206 25.54 -1.53 6.21
N LYS A 207 25.44 -2.50 7.13
CA LYS A 207 26.56 -3.34 7.58
C LYS A 207 26.72 -4.63 6.81
N ALA A 208 25.67 -5.08 6.11
CA ALA A 208 25.60 -6.42 5.53
C ALA A 208 26.20 -6.53 4.13
N VAL A 209 26.31 -5.42 3.40
CA VAL A 209 26.74 -5.43 1.99
C VAL A 209 27.92 -4.50 1.82
N LYS A 210 29.11 -5.05 1.58
CA LYS A 210 30.27 -4.29 1.19
C LYS A 210 30.34 -4.26 -0.34
N PRO A 211 30.37 -3.08 -0.99
CA PRO A 211 30.40 -2.96 -2.44
C PRO A 211 31.50 -3.77 -3.11
N GLU A 212 32.67 -3.85 -2.48
CA GLU A 212 33.82 -4.62 -2.96
C GLU A 212 33.60 -6.14 -2.96
N GLU A 213 32.64 -6.65 -2.20
CA GLU A 213 32.26 -8.08 -2.16
C GLU A 213 31.19 -8.43 -3.19
N LEU A 214 30.59 -7.42 -3.85
CA LEU A 214 29.54 -7.64 -4.83
C LEU A 214 30.10 -8.21 -6.13
N GLN A 215 29.42 -9.22 -6.68
CA GLN A 215 29.64 -9.77 -8.00
C GLN A 215 28.51 -9.38 -8.96
N SER A 216 27.27 -9.41 -8.49
CA SER A 216 26.10 -9.09 -9.29
C SER A 216 25.01 -8.43 -8.45
N LEU A 217 24.18 -7.65 -9.12
CA LEU A 217 23.02 -6.99 -8.54
C LEU A 217 21.90 -7.00 -9.56
N SER A 218 20.76 -7.55 -9.17
CA SER A 218 19.54 -7.54 -10.00
C SER A 218 18.40 -6.93 -9.21
N VAL A 219 17.77 -5.90 -9.77
CA VAL A 219 16.62 -5.22 -9.16
C VAL A 219 15.36 -5.71 -9.84
N PHE A 220 14.43 -6.21 -9.04
CA PHE A 220 13.11 -6.65 -9.48
C PHE A 220 12.08 -5.65 -8.93
N SER A 221 11.72 -4.68 -9.73
CA SER A 221 10.72 -3.68 -9.31
C SER A 221 9.35 -3.90 -9.94
N GLY A 222 9.27 -4.64 -11.03
CA GLY A 222 8.03 -4.87 -11.77
C GLY A 222 7.33 -6.20 -11.48
N GLY A 223 8.02 -7.17 -10.89
CA GLY A 223 7.45 -8.51 -10.68
C GLY A 223 6.36 -8.56 -9.60
N LEU A 224 6.41 -7.65 -8.63
CA LEU A 224 5.41 -7.54 -7.56
C LEU A 224 4.29 -6.57 -7.94
N ASP A 225 4.54 -5.59 -8.80
CA ASP A 225 3.52 -4.69 -9.36
C ASP A 225 2.52 -5.43 -10.27
N SER A 226 2.94 -6.51 -10.92
CA SER A 226 2.07 -7.33 -11.80
C SER A 226 0.94 -8.07 -11.05
N TYR A 227 0.97 -8.08 -9.72
CA TYR A 227 -0.08 -8.67 -8.89
C TYR A 227 -1.16 -7.66 -8.46
N GLY A 228 -1.21 -6.48 -9.06
CA GLY A 228 -2.18 -5.44 -8.68
C GLY A 228 -1.97 -4.91 -7.28
N LEU A 229 -0.73 -4.88 -6.81
CA LEU A 229 -0.39 -4.46 -5.45
C LEU A 229 -0.56 -2.96 -5.29
N LEU A 230 -1.16 -2.57 -4.19
CA LEU A 230 -1.11 -1.20 -3.71
C LEU A 230 0.35 -0.81 -3.42
N GLY A 231 0.73 0.41 -3.79
CA GLY A 231 2.08 0.90 -3.56
C GLY A 231 3.14 0.21 -4.42
N TYR A 232 4.37 0.27 -3.96
CA TYR A 232 5.53 -0.26 -4.67
C TYR A 232 6.33 -1.18 -3.76
N THR A 233 6.39 -2.45 -4.12
CA THR A 233 7.25 -3.42 -3.45
C THR A 233 8.30 -3.89 -4.44
N GLY A 234 9.56 -3.82 -4.05
CA GLY A 234 10.68 -4.25 -4.85
C GLY A 234 11.53 -5.26 -4.13
N ALA A 235 12.27 -6.06 -4.90
CA ALA A 235 13.27 -6.97 -4.39
C ALA A 235 14.57 -6.80 -5.15
N ILE A 236 15.68 -7.00 -4.45
CA ILE A 236 17.01 -6.88 -5.01
C ILE A 236 17.79 -8.15 -4.69
N LEU A 237 18.12 -8.92 -5.75
CA LEU A 237 18.96 -10.09 -5.64
C LEU A 237 20.42 -9.67 -5.76
N VAL A 238 21.20 -10.05 -4.77
CA VAL A 238 22.64 -9.76 -4.68
C VAL A 238 23.43 -11.05 -4.77
N GLY A 239 24.37 -11.11 -5.70
CA GLY A 239 25.42 -12.14 -5.74
C GLY A 239 26.73 -11.60 -5.17
N PHE A 240 27.37 -12.36 -4.31
CA PHE A 240 28.68 -12.02 -3.72
C PHE A 240 29.79 -12.80 -4.39
N LYS A 241 31.01 -12.25 -4.42
CA LYS A 241 32.22 -12.93 -4.91
C LYS A 241 32.51 -14.25 -4.21
N SER A 242 32.01 -14.41 -3.00
CA SER A 242 32.06 -15.67 -2.23
C SER A 242 31.14 -16.77 -2.76
N GLY A 243 30.31 -16.50 -3.77
CA GLY A 243 29.26 -17.40 -4.26
C GLY A 243 27.96 -17.37 -3.47
N LYS A 244 27.90 -16.63 -2.36
CA LYS A 244 26.66 -16.41 -1.60
C LYS A 244 25.70 -15.51 -2.39
N GLN A 245 24.42 -15.70 -2.14
CA GLN A 245 23.35 -14.83 -2.64
C GLN A 245 22.53 -14.31 -1.48
N GLY A 246 21.99 -13.12 -1.63
CA GLY A 246 21.05 -12.53 -0.70
C GLY A 246 19.90 -11.87 -1.46
N LEU A 247 18.72 -11.87 -0.86
CA LEU A 247 17.57 -11.13 -1.36
C LEU A 247 17.21 -10.07 -0.31
N TYR A 248 17.00 -8.86 -0.80
CA TYR A 248 16.57 -7.73 0.04
C TYR A 248 15.28 -7.18 -0.56
N ALA A 249 14.27 -7.01 0.27
CA ALA A 249 13.00 -6.43 -0.13
C ALA A 249 12.87 -5.00 0.43
N PHE A 250 12.12 -4.19 -0.28
CA PHE A 250 11.71 -2.87 0.19
C PHE A 250 10.24 -2.63 -0.20
N ASN A 251 9.54 -1.85 0.57
CA ASN A 251 8.13 -1.56 0.35
C ASN A 251 7.85 -0.06 0.42
N TYR A 252 6.84 0.36 -0.30
CA TYR A 252 6.34 1.73 -0.35
C TYR A 252 4.81 1.74 -0.36
N PRO A 253 4.21 2.76 0.24
CA PRO A 253 4.86 3.83 1.03
C PRO A 253 5.41 3.28 2.35
N ALA A 254 6.61 3.73 2.74
CA ALA A 254 7.17 3.46 4.06
C ALA A 254 6.64 4.46 5.11
N VAL A 255 6.17 5.61 4.66
CA VAL A 255 5.61 6.69 5.46
C VAL A 255 4.24 7.09 4.94
N TRP A 256 3.32 7.37 5.83
CA TRP A 256 1.98 7.88 5.49
C TRP A 256 1.46 8.79 6.60
N GLN A 257 0.37 9.48 6.34
CA GLN A 257 -0.30 10.35 7.29
C GLN A 257 -1.73 9.88 7.51
N VAL A 258 -2.15 9.83 8.76
CA VAL A 258 -3.54 9.63 9.18
C VAL A 258 -3.89 10.80 10.10
N GLU A 259 -4.90 11.59 9.74
CA GLU A 259 -5.21 12.84 10.39
C GLU A 259 -3.96 13.76 10.48
N ASP A 260 -3.54 14.13 11.68
CA ASP A 260 -2.35 14.96 11.93
C ASP A 260 -1.12 14.14 12.36
N GLU A 261 -1.19 12.80 12.34
CA GLU A 261 -0.09 11.93 12.75
C GLU A 261 0.63 11.32 11.54
N PHE A 262 1.97 11.32 11.58
CA PHE A 262 2.80 10.62 10.62
C PHE A 262 3.16 9.24 11.15
N HIS A 263 2.97 8.26 10.29
CA HIS A 263 3.30 6.86 10.58
C HIS A 263 4.44 6.37 9.68
N PHE A 264 5.17 5.38 10.19
CA PHE A 264 6.30 4.77 9.51
C PHE A 264 6.35 3.26 9.76
N HIS A 265 6.68 2.51 8.72
CA HIS A 265 6.91 1.07 8.80
C HIS A 265 8.21 0.70 8.10
N GLU A 266 9.15 0.09 8.85
CA GLU A 266 10.40 -0.41 8.28
C GLU A 266 10.18 -1.75 7.57
N THR A 267 10.82 -1.92 6.42
CA THR A 267 10.89 -3.22 5.75
C THR A 267 11.53 -4.26 6.68
N PHE A 268 10.99 -5.46 6.73
CA PHE A 268 11.34 -6.54 7.70
C PHE A 268 11.03 -6.18 9.17
N GLY A 269 10.31 -5.10 9.41
CA GLY A 269 9.75 -4.79 10.71
C GLY A 269 8.36 -5.40 10.86
N ASP A 270 7.97 -5.62 12.10
CA ASP A 270 6.61 -6.00 12.48
C ASP A 270 5.83 -4.83 13.11
N THR A 271 6.47 -3.69 13.27
CA THR A 271 5.95 -2.57 14.05
C THR A 271 5.69 -1.36 13.18
N ILE A 272 4.48 -0.81 13.29
CA ILE A 272 4.13 0.52 12.81
C ILE A 272 4.50 1.53 13.89
N TYR A 273 5.20 2.57 13.52
CA TYR A 273 5.63 3.64 14.41
C TYR A 273 4.89 4.94 14.12
N ARG A 274 4.64 5.74 15.16
CA ARG A 274 4.35 7.17 15.03
C ARG A 274 5.66 7.94 14.96
N VAL A 275 5.72 8.92 14.07
CA VAL A 275 6.86 9.85 13.98
C VAL A 275 6.57 11.04 14.89
N LYS A 276 7.26 11.12 16.02
CA LYS A 276 7.14 12.19 17.01
C LYS A 276 8.42 13.03 17.04
N GLY A 277 8.41 14.13 16.29
CA GLY A 277 9.62 14.94 16.12
C GLY A 277 10.73 14.14 15.44
N GLN A 278 11.79 13.82 16.16
CA GLN A 278 12.94 13.06 15.67
C GLN A 278 12.97 11.60 16.21
N GLU A 279 11.88 11.13 16.79
CA GLU A 279 11.79 9.80 17.41
C GLU A 279 10.67 8.96 16.78
N LEU A 280 10.83 7.64 16.87
CA LEU A 280 9.85 6.65 16.49
C LEU A 280 9.23 6.04 17.75
N GLU A 281 7.94 6.28 17.96
CA GLU A 281 7.15 5.67 19.03
C GLU A 281 6.39 4.46 18.47
N PRO A 282 6.52 3.24 19.08
CA PRO A 282 5.70 2.10 18.67
C PRO A 282 4.21 2.44 18.78
N TYR A 283 3.46 2.12 17.73
CA TYR A 283 2.02 2.36 17.67
C TYR A 283 1.22 1.07 17.61
N ARG A 284 1.53 0.23 16.63
CA ARG A 284 0.91 -1.09 16.43
C ARG A 284 1.95 -2.07 15.97
N PHE A 285 1.68 -3.37 16.17
CA PHE A 285 2.57 -4.40 15.66
C PHE A 285 1.78 -5.56 15.07
N PHE A 286 2.31 -6.12 13.99
CA PHE A 286 1.79 -7.32 13.34
C PHE A 286 2.26 -8.56 14.11
N HIS A 287 1.35 -9.24 14.78
CA HIS A 287 1.65 -10.49 15.44
C HIS A 287 1.73 -11.62 14.42
N LEU A 288 2.93 -11.99 14.04
CA LEU A 288 3.25 -13.03 13.04
C LEU A 288 3.66 -14.37 13.69
N GLY A 289 3.90 -14.40 15.00
CA GLY A 289 4.32 -15.59 15.73
C GLY A 289 5.55 -16.26 15.10
N GLU A 290 5.48 -17.58 14.93
CA GLU A 290 6.54 -18.35 14.28
C GLU A 290 6.72 -18.01 12.79
N ARG A 291 5.77 -17.32 12.14
CA ARG A 291 5.84 -16.88 10.74
C ARG A 291 6.57 -15.55 10.58
N TYR A 292 7.00 -14.92 11.65
CA TYR A 292 7.79 -13.70 11.58
C TYR A 292 9.08 -13.94 10.77
N PHE A 293 9.37 -13.04 9.85
CA PHE A 293 10.58 -13.05 9.04
C PHE A 293 11.63 -12.17 9.74
N PRO A 294 12.63 -12.75 10.43
CA PRO A 294 13.64 -11.96 11.12
C PRO A 294 14.50 -11.18 10.11
N LYS A 295 14.72 -9.92 10.37
CA LYS A 295 15.55 -9.08 9.51
C LYS A 295 17.01 -9.57 9.39
N GLU A 296 17.50 -10.30 10.39
CA GLU A 296 18.81 -10.95 10.39
C GLU A 296 18.89 -12.08 9.37
N GLU A 297 17.76 -12.67 9.01
CA GLU A 297 17.65 -13.79 8.07
C GLU A 297 17.41 -13.36 6.63
N ARG A 298 17.22 -12.08 6.36
CA ARG A 298 16.88 -11.56 5.02
C ARG A 298 17.88 -11.87 3.91
N GLY A 299 19.11 -12.27 4.27
CA GLY A 299 20.12 -12.76 3.32
C GLY A 299 20.09 -14.28 3.10
N LYS A 300 19.18 -15.01 3.75
CA LYS A 300 19.10 -16.47 3.67
C LYS A 300 17.91 -16.89 2.82
N LYS A 301 18.15 -17.76 1.85
CA LYS A 301 17.11 -18.31 0.99
C LYS A 301 16.37 -19.47 1.64
N GLU A 302 17.08 -20.28 2.41
CA GLU A 302 16.58 -21.54 2.99
C GLU A 302 16.06 -21.33 4.41
N GLY A 303 14.98 -22.02 4.76
CA GLY A 303 14.36 -21.96 6.09
C GLY A 303 13.41 -20.78 6.31
N ASN A 304 13.08 -20.04 5.24
CA ASN A 304 12.18 -18.89 5.28
C ASN A 304 10.92 -19.07 4.42
N GLU A 305 10.65 -20.30 3.96
CA GLU A 305 9.57 -20.61 3.02
C GLU A 305 8.18 -20.33 3.63
N ASP A 306 8.04 -20.53 4.94
CA ASP A 306 6.79 -20.31 5.70
C ASP A 306 6.72 -18.95 6.40
N LYS A 307 7.75 -18.12 6.24
CA LYS A 307 7.77 -16.80 6.85
C LYS A 307 6.92 -15.82 6.08
N LEU A 308 6.32 -14.87 6.79
CA LEU A 308 5.53 -13.79 6.26
C LEU A 308 6.30 -12.47 6.37
N LEU A 309 6.41 -11.76 5.27
CA LEU A 309 6.93 -10.40 5.23
C LEU A 309 5.79 -9.44 4.97
N ILE A 310 5.60 -8.43 5.82
CA ILE A 310 4.69 -7.32 5.54
C ILE A 310 5.31 -6.45 4.44
N THR A 311 4.64 -6.38 3.30
CA THR A 311 5.16 -5.73 2.09
C THR A 311 4.52 -4.38 1.81
N TYR A 312 3.35 -4.13 2.39
CA TYR A 312 2.60 -2.90 2.19
C TYR A 312 1.69 -2.62 3.38
N VAL A 313 1.58 -1.36 3.75
CA VAL A 313 0.65 -0.88 4.78
C VAL A 313 -0.01 0.39 4.29
N LEU A 314 -1.33 0.43 4.42
CA LEU A 314 -2.16 1.58 4.17
C LEU A 314 -3.09 1.73 5.36
N GLU A 315 -3.26 2.94 5.84
CA GLU A 315 -4.07 3.21 7.02
C GLU A 315 -5.04 4.35 6.75
N THR A 316 -6.30 4.11 7.11
CA THR A 316 -7.33 5.13 7.22
C THR A 316 -7.69 5.34 8.69
N GLU A 317 -8.63 6.23 8.97
CA GLU A 317 -9.12 6.43 10.33
C GLU A 317 -9.66 5.12 10.96
N ASP A 318 -10.37 4.29 10.19
CA ASP A 318 -11.06 3.09 10.66
C ASP A 318 -10.32 1.76 10.42
N LEU A 319 -9.44 1.72 9.43
CA LEU A 319 -8.87 0.49 8.91
C LEU A 319 -7.35 0.56 8.78
N ILE A 320 -6.69 -0.60 8.90
CA ILE A 320 -5.35 -0.82 8.37
C ILE A 320 -5.47 -1.94 7.33
N TYR A 321 -5.29 -1.58 6.05
CA TYR A 321 -5.08 -2.53 4.99
C TYR A 321 -3.59 -2.83 4.87
N PHE A 322 -3.23 -4.10 4.74
CA PHE A 322 -1.85 -4.49 4.56
C PHE A 322 -1.73 -5.64 3.56
N GLN A 323 -0.55 -5.82 3.03
CA GLN A 323 -0.22 -7.00 2.25
C GLN A 323 0.97 -7.71 2.88
N CYS A 324 0.99 -9.03 2.75
CA CYS A 324 2.15 -9.83 3.15
C CYS A 324 2.50 -10.87 2.09
N ALA A 325 3.80 -11.15 1.99
CA ALA A 325 4.36 -12.15 1.11
C ALA A 325 4.82 -13.38 1.90
N LYS A 326 4.49 -14.56 1.39
CA LYS A 326 5.02 -15.84 1.83
C LYS A 326 5.98 -16.38 0.77
N ASN A 327 7.03 -17.07 1.20
CA ASN A 327 8.02 -17.69 0.31
C ASN A 327 8.69 -16.67 -0.64
N LEU A 328 9.08 -15.53 -0.09
CA LEU A 328 9.63 -14.38 -0.83
C LEU A 328 10.83 -14.74 -1.73
N TYR A 329 11.61 -15.76 -1.36
CA TYR A 329 12.82 -16.16 -2.08
C TYR A 329 12.59 -17.09 -3.28
N ASN A 330 11.38 -17.60 -3.44
CA ASN A 330 10.99 -18.41 -4.58
C ASN A 330 9.84 -17.73 -5.31
N TYR A 331 10.16 -16.83 -6.24
CA TYR A 331 9.16 -16.03 -6.92
C TYR A 331 8.10 -16.84 -7.69
N LYS A 332 8.42 -18.11 -8.06
CA LYS A 332 7.45 -19.02 -8.71
C LYS A 332 6.40 -19.57 -7.75
N GLU A 333 6.74 -19.66 -6.49
CA GLU A 333 5.89 -20.19 -5.43
C GLU A 333 5.52 -19.11 -4.38
N MET A 334 5.97 -17.88 -4.60
CA MET A 334 5.63 -16.75 -3.76
C MET A 334 4.10 -16.54 -3.79
N THR A 335 3.53 -16.44 -2.61
CA THR A 335 2.11 -16.12 -2.45
C THR A 335 1.96 -14.81 -1.73
N MET A 336 1.09 -13.96 -2.27
CA MET A 336 0.74 -12.67 -1.68
C MET A 336 -0.64 -12.73 -1.06
N TYR A 337 -0.82 -12.05 0.06
CA TYR A 337 -2.06 -11.99 0.81
C TYR A 337 -2.45 -10.55 1.06
N ASN A 338 -3.74 -10.27 0.93
CA ASN A 338 -4.39 -9.05 1.41
C ASN A 338 -4.83 -9.28 2.86
N GLY A 339 -4.57 -8.31 3.72
CA GLY A 339 -5.04 -8.30 5.10
C GLY A 339 -5.78 -7.02 5.42
N LEU A 340 -6.81 -7.11 6.21
CA LEU A 340 -7.60 -5.97 6.69
C LEU A 340 -7.77 -6.07 8.20
N TYR A 341 -7.28 -5.06 8.91
CA TYR A 341 -7.52 -4.86 10.33
C TYR A 341 -8.53 -3.75 10.54
N ARG A 342 -9.61 -4.05 11.25
CA ARG A 342 -10.63 -3.06 11.63
C ARG A 342 -10.34 -2.55 13.03
N LYS A 343 -10.15 -1.23 13.16
CA LYS A 343 -9.74 -0.62 14.43
C LYS A 343 -10.83 -0.68 15.51
N SER A 344 -12.11 -0.66 15.11
CA SER A 344 -13.25 -0.59 16.05
C SER A 344 -13.44 -1.87 16.87
N ASP A 345 -13.09 -3.04 16.34
CA ASP A 345 -13.29 -4.35 16.98
C ASP A 345 -12.03 -5.22 17.02
N ALA A 346 -10.90 -4.68 16.54
CA ALA A 346 -9.62 -5.34 16.42
C ALA A 346 -9.65 -6.65 15.60
N SER A 347 -10.65 -6.81 14.73
CA SER A 347 -10.74 -7.99 13.84
C SER A 347 -9.73 -7.91 12.71
N VAL A 348 -9.17 -9.06 12.33
CA VAL A 348 -8.26 -9.21 11.18
C VAL A 348 -8.86 -10.23 10.23
N THR A 349 -8.91 -9.89 8.94
CA THR A 349 -9.32 -10.78 7.85
C THR A 349 -8.19 -10.86 6.84
N ILE A 350 -7.86 -12.07 6.37
CA ILE A 350 -6.81 -12.30 5.37
C ILE A 350 -7.33 -13.21 4.28
N SER A 351 -7.02 -12.87 3.02
CA SER A 351 -7.25 -13.69 1.83
C SER A 351 -6.07 -13.60 0.86
N PRO A 352 -5.88 -14.59 -0.04
CA PRO A 352 -4.92 -14.47 -1.14
C PRO A 352 -5.20 -13.22 -2.00
N VAL A 353 -4.14 -12.56 -2.50
CA VAL A 353 -4.29 -11.40 -3.41
C VAL A 353 -5.04 -11.79 -4.68
N ALA A 354 -4.83 -13.03 -5.17
CA ALA A 354 -5.49 -13.53 -6.37
C ALA A 354 -7.03 -13.55 -6.27
N ASP A 355 -7.58 -13.62 -5.06
CA ASP A 355 -9.04 -13.64 -4.85
C ASP A 355 -9.63 -12.23 -4.84
N ALA A 356 -8.79 -11.18 -4.70
CA ALA A 356 -9.17 -9.77 -4.58
C ALA A 356 -10.22 -9.55 -3.46
N PHE A 357 -11.06 -8.51 -3.56
CA PHE A 357 -12.20 -8.27 -2.67
C PHE A 357 -13.48 -8.66 -3.41
N VAL A 358 -14.19 -9.64 -2.91
CA VAL A 358 -15.48 -10.06 -3.49
C VAL A 358 -16.45 -8.88 -3.47
N ASP A 359 -16.99 -8.52 -4.62
CA ASP A 359 -18.01 -7.47 -4.70
C ASP A 359 -19.37 -7.99 -4.23
N ASP A 360 -19.60 -7.89 -2.93
CA ASP A 360 -20.85 -8.23 -2.27
C ASP A 360 -21.89 -7.10 -2.26
N LEU A 361 -21.53 -5.93 -2.85
CA LEU A 361 -22.45 -4.79 -2.99
C LEU A 361 -23.24 -4.84 -4.29
N THR A 362 -22.62 -5.26 -5.40
CA THR A 362 -23.28 -5.35 -6.71
C THR A 362 -23.25 -6.73 -7.31
N GLY A 363 -22.45 -7.65 -6.78
CA GLY A 363 -22.26 -9.00 -7.32
C GLY A 363 -21.51 -9.01 -8.66
N PHE A 364 -20.71 -7.96 -8.92
CA PHE A 364 -19.92 -7.83 -10.14
C PHE A 364 -18.50 -8.40 -9.95
N LEU A 365 -17.55 -7.95 -10.75
CA LEU A 365 -16.14 -8.36 -10.70
C LEU A 365 -15.50 -8.06 -9.33
N PRO A 366 -14.60 -8.92 -8.86
CA PRO A 366 -13.83 -8.64 -7.66
C PRO A 366 -13.05 -7.33 -7.77
N PHE A 367 -12.93 -6.62 -6.66
CA PHE A 367 -12.25 -5.34 -6.56
C PHE A 367 -10.84 -5.48 -6.01
N SER A 368 -9.87 -4.90 -6.69
CA SER A 368 -8.50 -4.76 -6.20
C SER A 368 -8.19 -3.28 -5.96
N PRO A 369 -8.11 -2.83 -4.72
CA PRO A 369 -7.77 -1.43 -4.44
C PRO A 369 -6.33 -1.13 -4.86
N MET A 370 -6.10 -0.01 -5.53
CA MET A 370 -4.77 0.48 -5.96
C MET A 370 -4.30 1.68 -5.15
N SER A 371 -5.23 2.49 -4.66
CA SER A 371 -4.93 3.61 -3.77
C SER A 371 -6.14 3.99 -2.93
N HIS A 372 -5.94 4.94 -2.02
CA HIS A 372 -6.98 5.47 -1.15
C HIS A 372 -6.81 6.98 -0.96
N THR A 373 -7.82 7.60 -0.39
CA THR A 373 -7.84 9.00 0.03
C THR A 373 -7.89 9.11 1.56
N SER A 374 -7.63 10.29 2.08
CA SER A 374 -7.69 10.55 3.52
C SER A 374 -9.09 10.39 4.11
N ASP A 375 -10.15 10.56 3.30
CA ASP A 375 -11.55 10.32 3.70
C ASP A 375 -11.94 8.83 3.72
N GLY A 376 -10.98 7.92 3.46
CA GLY A 376 -11.19 6.48 3.49
C GLY A 376 -11.76 5.88 2.21
N SER A 377 -11.87 6.65 1.12
CA SER A 377 -12.29 6.10 -0.17
C SER A 377 -11.15 5.31 -0.83
N PHE A 378 -11.47 4.16 -1.41
CA PHE A 378 -10.55 3.32 -2.17
C PHE A 378 -10.83 3.41 -3.66
N VAL A 379 -9.80 3.28 -4.49
CA VAL A 379 -9.93 3.22 -5.94
C VAL A 379 -9.09 2.12 -6.54
N GLY A 380 -9.63 1.45 -7.53
CA GLY A 380 -8.96 0.48 -8.40
C GLY A 380 -9.41 0.65 -9.85
N LEU A 381 -8.86 -0.18 -10.73
CA LEU A 381 -9.23 -0.21 -12.15
C LEU A 381 -9.71 -1.61 -12.54
N LEU A 382 -10.71 -1.66 -13.40
CA LEU A 382 -11.11 -2.88 -14.11
C LEU A 382 -10.79 -2.69 -15.60
N SER A 383 -10.16 -3.68 -16.20
CA SER A 383 -9.93 -3.70 -17.64
C SER A 383 -11.24 -3.95 -18.40
N ILE A 384 -11.31 -3.51 -19.63
CA ILE A 384 -12.48 -3.82 -20.50
C ILE A 384 -12.54 -5.31 -20.81
N GLU A 385 -11.39 -5.96 -20.97
CA GLU A 385 -11.29 -7.40 -21.22
C GLU A 385 -11.92 -8.19 -20.07
N ASP A 386 -11.55 -7.93 -18.82
CA ASP A 386 -12.14 -8.58 -17.64
C ASP A 386 -13.67 -8.34 -17.55
N ILE A 387 -14.12 -7.12 -17.86
CA ILE A 387 -15.54 -6.77 -17.85
C ILE A 387 -16.31 -7.57 -18.91
N GLN A 388 -15.74 -7.72 -20.11
CA GLN A 388 -16.37 -8.46 -21.21
C GLN A 388 -16.41 -9.95 -20.93
N GLU A 389 -15.29 -10.56 -20.51
CA GLU A 389 -15.22 -11.96 -20.13
C GLU A 389 -16.21 -12.28 -19.02
N TRP A 390 -16.30 -11.40 -18.01
CA TRP A 390 -17.25 -11.60 -16.92
C TRP A 390 -18.71 -11.51 -17.39
N ARG A 391 -19.03 -10.57 -18.30
CA ARG A 391 -20.37 -10.44 -18.88
C ARG A 391 -20.77 -11.64 -19.73
N GLU A 392 -19.83 -12.18 -20.50
CA GLU A 392 -20.06 -13.41 -21.28
C GLU A 392 -20.35 -14.61 -20.38
N ALA A 393 -19.65 -14.71 -19.25
CA ALA A 393 -19.85 -15.77 -18.25
C ALA A 393 -21.13 -15.58 -17.42
N ASN A 394 -21.69 -14.35 -17.35
CA ASN A 394 -22.84 -14.00 -16.52
C ASN A 394 -23.93 -13.24 -17.33
N PRO A 395 -24.50 -13.86 -18.37
CA PRO A 395 -25.40 -13.18 -19.33
C PRO A 395 -26.71 -12.68 -18.69
N ASP A 396 -27.11 -13.28 -17.56
CA ASP A 396 -28.35 -12.91 -16.85
C ASP A 396 -28.20 -11.68 -15.96
N LEU A 397 -26.97 -11.23 -15.68
CA LEU A 397 -26.73 -10.03 -14.88
C LEU A 397 -27.17 -8.78 -15.62
N LYS A 398 -28.04 -8.00 -14.96
CA LYS A 398 -28.49 -6.72 -15.47
C LYS A 398 -27.55 -5.61 -15.01
N LEU A 399 -27.04 -4.84 -15.97
CA LEU A 399 -26.26 -3.63 -15.67
C LEU A 399 -27.19 -2.49 -15.27
N GLU A 400 -27.70 -2.51 -14.02
CA GLU A 400 -28.60 -1.53 -13.44
C GLU A 400 -27.99 -0.90 -12.18
N GLY A 401 -28.55 0.20 -11.69
CA GLY A 401 -28.05 0.88 -10.50
C GLY A 401 -26.60 1.33 -10.67
N ALA A 402 -25.72 0.92 -9.76
CA ALA A 402 -24.30 1.24 -9.81
C ALA A 402 -23.59 0.74 -11.08
N LEU A 403 -24.07 -0.36 -11.67
CA LEU A 403 -23.51 -0.96 -12.90
C LEU A 403 -24.02 -0.28 -14.20
N ALA A 404 -24.98 0.62 -14.12
CA ALA A 404 -25.55 1.28 -15.31
C ALA A 404 -24.53 1.97 -16.21
N PRO A 405 -23.45 2.60 -15.68
CA PRO A 405 -22.40 3.21 -16.51
C PRO A 405 -21.63 2.23 -17.39
N LEU A 406 -21.68 0.91 -17.09
CA LEU A 406 -20.99 -0.13 -17.87
C LEU A 406 -21.76 -0.55 -19.12
N LYS A 407 -22.95 0.02 -19.37
CA LYS A 407 -23.72 -0.27 -20.57
C LYS A 407 -23.05 0.34 -21.81
N GLY A 408 -22.85 -0.49 -22.82
CA GLY A 408 -22.40 -0.02 -24.15
C GLY A 408 -20.93 0.42 -24.20
N LEU A 409 -20.10 -0.03 -23.26
CA LEU A 409 -18.65 0.16 -23.37
C LEU A 409 -18.13 -0.52 -24.62
N ALA A 410 -17.30 0.19 -25.38
CA ALA A 410 -16.62 -0.34 -26.57
C ALA A 410 -15.51 -1.34 -26.16
N ASP A 411 -15.16 -2.23 -27.08
CA ASP A 411 -14.14 -3.26 -26.83
C ASP A 411 -12.72 -2.70 -26.66
N ASP A 412 -12.49 -1.49 -27.17
CA ASP A 412 -11.25 -0.73 -27.08
C ASP A 412 -11.31 0.44 -26.09
N ALA A 413 -12.31 0.46 -25.20
CA ALA A 413 -12.44 1.52 -24.23
C ALA A 413 -11.31 1.52 -23.18
N ASN A 414 -11.06 2.68 -22.58
CA ASN A 414 -10.18 2.80 -21.42
C ASN A 414 -10.74 1.99 -20.23
N PRO A 415 -9.89 1.64 -19.26
CA PRO A 415 -10.33 0.98 -18.03
C PRO A 415 -11.44 1.76 -17.30
N VAL A 416 -12.18 1.05 -16.47
CA VAL A 416 -13.19 1.61 -15.59
C VAL A 416 -12.59 1.82 -14.21
N ALA A 417 -12.64 3.05 -13.70
CA ALA A 417 -12.28 3.32 -12.32
C ALA A 417 -13.42 2.86 -11.39
N VAL A 418 -13.05 2.06 -10.40
CA VAL A 418 -13.97 1.59 -9.36
C VAL A 418 -13.64 2.32 -8.08
N ILE A 419 -14.62 3.04 -7.54
CA ILE A 419 -14.47 3.85 -6.32
C ILE A 419 -15.37 3.28 -5.24
N VAL A 420 -14.77 2.90 -4.11
CA VAL A 420 -15.47 2.40 -2.92
C VAL A 420 -15.39 3.47 -1.83
N ASN A 421 -16.55 3.97 -1.39
CA ASN A 421 -16.62 5.02 -0.36
C ASN A 421 -17.12 4.43 0.98
N PRO A 422 -16.71 5.01 2.12
CA PRO A 422 -17.13 4.60 3.46
C PRO A 422 -18.63 4.53 3.67
#